data_2328241f217d8641c1c7b30ef34f2235
#
_entry.id   2328241f217d8641c1c7b30ef34f2235
#
_cell.length_a   1.000
_cell.length_b   1.000
_cell.length_c   1.000
_cell.angle_alpha   90.00
_cell.angle_beta   90.00
_cell.angle_gamma   90.00
#
_symmetry.space_group_name_H-M   'P 1'
#
loop_
_entity.id
_entity.type
_entity.pdbx_description
1 polymer ?
#
loop_
_entity_poly.entity_id
_entity_poly.type
_entity_poly.pdbx_seq_one_letter_code
_entity_poly.pdbx_strand_id
1 'polypeptide(L)'
;MNVEFGEKIKRLREEKGMTQQTMADKLYVTRQAVSRWECGARFPDLLTAKKVAQILGTSIDELVSGEELKKNIESEQVVARTVPNILQTLLYGIVAVVYVLILCNAIPDYIRMFDADYNHLPAYQFGLSEVAFLVKNSVMIVLAVLGVVLSMRNKLNSRLVGWIMSAPYILAAIEFILNMVEMSIKQNGNMDIWGWGEAFVVPILFAACIIIFFSLKERRIPYIVIWIICLAHLYYVVRYGVWTIIASQLYSAWSTRLIHSLARICMIGLMGYQAYVWDKKKKIAYKE
;
A
#
# COMPACT_ATOMS: atom_id res chain seq x y z
N MET A 1 -8.21 -10.98 -29.87
CA MET A 1 -9.09 -12.12 -29.50
C MET A 1 -8.36 -13.38 -29.96
N ASN A 2 -7.89 -14.20 -29.04
CA ASN A 2 -7.10 -15.40 -29.36
C ASN A 2 -8.03 -16.59 -29.56
N VAL A 3 -8.76 -16.60 -30.66
CA VAL A 3 -9.71 -17.66 -31.04
C VAL A 3 -8.95 -18.97 -31.29
N GLU A 4 -7.77 -18.87 -31.89
CA GLU A 4 -6.96 -20.03 -32.31
C GLU A 4 -6.52 -20.96 -31.16
N PHE A 5 -6.05 -20.41 -30.05
CA PHE A 5 -5.69 -21.19 -28.85
C PHE A 5 -6.90 -21.89 -28.23
N GLY A 6 -8.02 -21.19 -28.12
CA GLY A 6 -9.24 -21.73 -27.53
C GLY A 6 -9.81 -22.87 -28.37
N GLU A 7 -9.87 -22.69 -29.69
CA GLU A 7 -10.32 -23.72 -30.63
C GLU A 7 -9.43 -24.95 -30.58
N LYS A 8 -8.12 -24.76 -30.46
CA LYS A 8 -7.14 -25.85 -30.39
C LYS A 8 -7.28 -26.66 -29.11
N ILE A 9 -7.45 -26.00 -27.95
CA ILE A 9 -7.75 -26.70 -26.67
C ILE A 9 -9.04 -27.47 -26.78
N LYS A 10 -10.10 -26.85 -27.29
CA LYS A 10 -11.40 -27.50 -27.46
C LYS A 10 -11.30 -28.75 -28.33
N ARG A 11 -10.68 -28.64 -29.50
CA ARG A 11 -10.48 -29.76 -30.40
C ARG A 11 -9.72 -30.92 -29.76
N LEU A 12 -8.54 -30.63 -29.16
CA LEU A 12 -7.73 -31.66 -28.50
C LEU A 12 -8.44 -32.33 -27.31
N ARG A 13 -9.25 -31.56 -26.57
CA ARG A 13 -10.07 -32.09 -25.49
C ARG A 13 -11.14 -33.05 -26.03
N GLU A 14 -11.83 -32.66 -27.12
CA GLU A 14 -12.87 -33.45 -27.76
C GLU A 14 -12.29 -34.74 -28.40
N GLU A 15 -11.14 -34.64 -29.05
CA GLU A 15 -10.41 -35.82 -29.59
C GLU A 15 -10.06 -36.86 -28.50
N LYS A 16 -9.84 -36.39 -27.24
CA LYS A 16 -9.63 -37.25 -26.07
C LYS A 16 -10.92 -37.70 -25.36
N GLY A 17 -12.09 -37.37 -25.92
CA GLY A 17 -13.38 -37.71 -25.32
C GLY A 17 -13.64 -37.05 -23.96
N MET A 18 -12.95 -36.00 -23.63
CA MET A 18 -13.11 -35.30 -22.34
C MET A 18 -14.19 -34.25 -22.40
N THR A 19 -15.01 -34.14 -21.34
CA THR A 19 -15.91 -33.00 -21.14
C THR A 19 -15.13 -31.78 -20.58
N GLN A 20 -15.68 -30.57 -20.68
CA GLN A 20 -15.11 -29.40 -20.01
C GLN A 20 -14.99 -29.61 -18.49
N GLN A 21 -15.97 -30.30 -17.88
CA GLN A 21 -15.92 -30.63 -16.47
C GLN A 21 -14.77 -31.60 -16.15
N THR A 22 -14.62 -32.67 -16.90
CA THR A 22 -13.53 -33.65 -16.71
C THR A 22 -12.14 -32.98 -16.84
N MET A 23 -12.00 -32.05 -17.79
CA MET A 23 -10.75 -31.29 -17.95
C MET A 23 -10.52 -30.34 -16.78
N ALA A 24 -11.57 -29.69 -16.30
CA ALA A 24 -11.52 -28.79 -15.16
C ALA A 24 -11.09 -29.51 -13.87
N ASP A 25 -11.68 -30.70 -13.62
CA ASP A 25 -11.35 -31.54 -12.46
C ASP A 25 -9.88 -31.96 -12.47
N LYS A 26 -9.35 -32.39 -13.64
CA LYS A 26 -7.94 -32.76 -13.80
C LYS A 26 -6.96 -31.60 -13.60
N LEU A 27 -7.40 -30.36 -13.88
CA LEU A 27 -6.61 -29.16 -13.75
C LEU A 27 -6.78 -28.46 -12.40
N TYR A 28 -7.72 -28.95 -11.56
CA TYR A 28 -8.12 -28.29 -10.32
C TYR A 28 -8.60 -26.84 -10.52
N VAL A 29 -9.39 -26.63 -11.57
CA VAL A 29 -9.99 -25.34 -11.91
C VAL A 29 -11.51 -25.46 -12.06
N THR A 30 -12.21 -24.35 -12.24
CA THR A 30 -13.66 -24.38 -12.49
C THR A 30 -13.96 -24.72 -13.96
N ARG A 31 -15.10 -25.39 -14.22
CA ARG A 31 -15.60 -25.59 -15.59
C ARG A 31 -15.70 -24.27 -16.37
N GLN A 32 -16.10 -23.20 -15.68
CA GLN A 32 -16.21 -21.87 -16.29
C GLN A 32 -14.85 -21.34 -16.77
N ALA A 33 -13.74 -21.67 -16.07
CA ALA A 33 -12.40 -21.29 -16.52
C ALA A 33 -12.05 -21.97 -17.84
N VAL A 34 -12.30 -23.30 -17.94
CA VAL A 34 -12.09 -24.07 -19.18
C VAL A 34 -12.94 -23.49 -20.32
N SER A 35 -14.22 -23.25 -20.06
CA SER A 35 -15.12 -22.64 -21.07
C SER A 35 -14.62 -21.30 -21.57
N ARG A 36 -14.12 -20.43 -20.68
CA ARG A 36 -13.56 -19.11 -21.06
C ARG A 36 -12.27 -19.25 -21.88
N TRP A 37 -11.45 -20.27 -21.61
CA TRP A 37 -10.26 -20.52 -22.41
C TRP A 37 -10.62 -21.00 -23.83
N GLU A 38 -11.58 -21.92 -23.93
CA GLU A 38 -12.05 -22.44 -25.23
C GLU A 38 -12.74 -21.39 -26.07
N CYS A 39 -13.44 -20.43 -25.45
CA CYS A 39 -14.03 -19.29 -26.15
C CYS A 39 -13.03 -18.15 -26.46
N GLY A 40 -11.76 -18.29 -26.09
CA GLY A 40 -10.74 -17.24 -26.28
C GLY A 40 -10.94 -15.99 -25.41
N ALA A 41 -11.89 -16.05 -24.45
CA ALA A 41 -12.20 -14.93 -23.58
C ALA A 41 -11.14 -14.71 -22.48
N ARG A 42 -10.34 -15.74 -22.15
CA ARG A 42 -9.27 -15.70 -21.17
C ARG A 42 -8.22 -16.76 -21.47
N PHE A 43 -6.96 -16.48 -21.10
CA PHE A 43 -5.87 -17.47 -21.12
C PHE A 43 -5.66 -18.08 -19.74
N PRO A 44 -5.25 -19.36 -19.65
CA PRO A 44 -4.67 -19.90 -18.43
C PRO A 44 -3.32 -19.22 -18.15
N ASP A 45 -2.90 -19.18 -16.88
CA ASP A 45 -1.53 -18.84 -16.54
C ASP A 45 -0.54 -19.88 -17.08
N LEU A 46 0.76 -19.53 -17.14
CA LEU A 46 1.78 -20.38 -17.73
C LEU A 46 1.86 -21.78 -17.09
N LEU A 47 1.68 -21.89 -15.77
CA LEU A 47 1.71 -23.17 -15.08
C LEU A 47 0.50 -24.03 -15.42
N THR A 48 -0.67 -23.40 -15.51
CA THR A 48 -1.91 -24.06 -15.92
C THR A 48 -1.86 -24.44 -17.40
N ALA A 49 -1.32 -23.59 -18.28
CA ALA A 49 -1.13 -23.89 -19.70
C ALA A 49 -0.19 -25.11 -19.89
N LYS A 50 0.86 -25.23 -19.08
CA LYS A 50 1.74 -26.40 -19.07
C LYS A 50 1.01 -27.68 -18.68
N LYS A 51 0.15 -27.63 -17.66
CA LYS A 51 -0.69 -28.76 -17.25
C LYS A 51 -1.73 -29.10 -18.31
N VAL A 52 -2.33 -28.11 -18.97
CA VAL A 52 -3.23 -28.31 -20.10
C VAL A 52 -2.53 -29.06 -21.23
N ALA A 53 -1.33 -28.61 -21.63
CA ALA A 53 -0.52 -29.29 -22.63
C ALA A 53 -0.23 -30.75 -22.28
N GLN A 54 0.18 -31.03 -21.03
CA GLN A 54 0.43 -32.35 -20.53
C GLN A 54 -0.81 -33.25 -20.58
N ILE A 55 -1.98 -32.76 -20.13
CA ILE A 55 -3.24 -33.53 -20.16
C ILE A 55 -3.69 -33.78 -21.59
N LEU A 56 -3.51 -32.80 -22.48
CA LEU A 56 -3.86 -32.94 -23.90
C LEU A 56 -2.81 -33.71 -24.72
N GLY A 57 -1.64 -34.04 -24.13
CA GLY A 57 -0.59 -34.79 -24.79
C GLY A 57 0.09 -34.02 -25.92
N THR A 58 0.20 -32.72 -25.78
CA THR A 58 0.81 -31.83 -26.75
C THR A 58 1.88 -30.97 -26.07
N SER A 59 2.69 -30.26 -26.83
CA SER A 59 3.65 -29.30 -26.30
C SER A 59 2.99 -27.93 -26.08
N ILE A 60 3.55 -27.10 -25.17
CA ILE A 60 3.11 -25.71 -25.05
C ILE A 60 3.32 -24.98 -26.37
N ASP A 61 4.42 -25.22 -27.06
CA ASP A 61 4.74 -24.57 -28.33
C ASP A 61 3.75 -24.94 -29.43
N GLU A 62 3.18 -26.16 -29.38
CA GLU A 62 2.11 -26.57 -30.27
C GLU A 62 0.75 -25.94 -29.92
N LEU A 63 0.42 -25.82 -28.64
CA LEU A 63 -0.79 -25.12 -28.21
C LEU A 63 -0.74 -23.63 -28.52
N VAL A 64 0.45 -23.08 -28.46
CA VAL A 64 0.74 -21.63 -28.55
C VAL A 64 1.45 -21.35 -29.87
N SER A 65 0.83 -21.69 -30.99
CA SER A 65 1.36 -21.42 -32.32
C SER A 65 1.16 -19.96 -32.79
N GLY A 66 1.70 -19.00 -32.04
CA GLY A 66 1.62 -17.61 -32.49
C GLY A 66 2.66 -16.72 -31.81
N GLU A 67 3.39 -15.93 -32.58
CA GLU A 67 4.33 -14.91 -32.09
C GLU A 67 3.66 -13.90 -31.11
N GLU A 68 2.36 -13.67 -31.26
CA GLU A 68 1.59 -12.78 -30.38
C GLU A 68 1.48 -13.28 -28.95
N LEU A 69 1.38 -14.60 -28.72
CA LEU A 69 1.28 -15.12 -27.38
C LEU A 69 2.65 -15.17 -26.70
N LYS A 70 3.73 -15.47 -27.41
CA LYS A 70 5.11 -15.28 -26.92
C LYS A 70 5.32 -13.82 -26.53
N LYS A 71 4.91 -12.89 -27.37
CA LYS A 71 5.02 -11.46 -27.14
C LYS A 71 4.17 -10.98 -25.95
N ASN A 72 2.96 -11.52 -25.74
CA ASN A 72 2.12 -11.19 -24.61
C ASN A 72 2.66 -11.79 -23.30
N ILE A 73 3.12 -13.05 -23.30
CA ILE A 73 3.74 -13.70 -22.12
C ILE A 73 5.07 -13.00 -21.78
N GLU A 74 5.90 -12.69 -22.74
CA GLU A 74 7.15 -11.94 -22.54
C GLU A 74 6.89 -10.48 -22.13
N SER A 75 5.91 -9.81 -22.72
CA SER A 75 5.54 -8.45 -22.34
C SER A 75 4.89 -8.37 -20.96
N GLU A 76 4.06 -9.35 -20.57
CA GLU A 76 3.53 -9.43 -19.20
C GLU A 76 4.64 -9.68 -18.18
N GLN A 77 5.64 -10.50 -18.49
CA GLN A 77 6.79 -10.74 -17.60
C GLN A 77 7.75 -9.55 -17.53
N VAL A 78 8.01 -8.86 -18.64
CA VAL A 78 8.96 -7.74 -18.73
C VAL A 78 8.35 -6.44 -18.18
N VAL A 79 7.10 -6.14 -18.51
CA VAL A 79 6.40 -4.94 -18.00
C VAL A 79 6.07 -5.09 -16.51
N ALA A 80 5.89 -6.32 -16.01
CA ALA A 80 5.66 -6.56 -14.58
C ALA A 80 6.92 -6.36 -13.72
N ARG A 81 8.14 -6.33 -14.29
CA ARG A 81 9.37 -6.48 -13.51
C ARG A 81 10.22 -5.23 -13.33
N THR A 82 10.24 -4.26 -14.22
CA THR A 82 11.34 -3.28 -14.19
C THR A 82 10.96 -1.88 -13.71
N VAL A 83 10.06 -1.20 -14.37
CA VAL A 83 9.81 0.23 -14.07
C VAL A 83 8.97 0.47 -12.81
N PRO A 84 7.87 -0.28 -12.55
CA PRO A 84 7.08 -0.07 -11.33
C PRO A 84 7.85 -0.32 -10.04
N ASN A 85 8.78 -1.28 -10.06
CA ASN A 85 9.54 -1.64 -8.87
C ASN A 85 10.62 -0.63 -8.52
N ILE A 86 11.30 -0.04 -9.51
CA ILE A 86 12.31 1.00 -9.28
C ILE A 86 11.66 2.23 -8.66
N LEU A 87 10.59 2.74 -9.27
CA LEU A 87 9.88 3.90 -8.74
C LEU A 87 9.30 3.65 -7.35
N GLN A 88 8.73 2.46 -7.13
CA GLN A 88 8.21 2.04 -5.84
C GLN A 88 9.32 1.99 -4.77
N THR A 89 10.47 1.40 -5.11
CA THR A 89 11.65 1.34 -4.22
C THR A 89 12.15 2.74 -3.86
N LEU A 90 12.24 3.64 -4.85
CA LEU A 90 12.64 5.03 -4.64
C LEU A 90 11.67 5.77 -3.72
N LEU A 91 10.36 5.61 -3.92
CA LEU A 91 9.35 6.26 -3.08
C LEU A 91 9.42 5.78 -1.62
N TYR A 92 9.57 4.47 -1.38
CA TYR A 92 9.79 3.94 -0.02
C TYR A 92 11.10 4.46 0.58
N GLY A 93 12.17 4.57 -0.24
CA GLY A 93 13.45 5.13 0.19
C GLY A 93 13.31 6.60 0.61
N ILE A 94 12.62 7.41 -0.16
CA ILE A 94 12.35 8.81 0.18
C ILE A 94 11.58 8.90 1.51
N VAL A 95 10.54 8.09 1.68
CA VAL A 95 9.78 8.03 2.94
C VAL A 95 10.68 7.67 4.12
N ALA A 96 11.54 6.67 3.97
CA ALA A 96 12.49 6.30 5.03
C ALA A 96 13.41 7.46 5.42
N VAL A 97 14.02 8.13 4.43
CA VAL A 97 14.90 9.28 4.65
C VAL A 97 14.18 10.41 5.38
N VAL A 98 12.96 10.73 4.97
CA VAL A 98 12.19 11.81 5.61
C VAL A 98 11.86 11.50 7.06
N TYR A 99 11.50 10.24 7.40
CA TYR A 99 11.28 9.84 8.80
C TYR A 99 12.57 9.83 9.63
N VAL A 100 13.72 9.50 9.03
CA VAL A 100 15.03 9.68 9.68
C VAL A 100 15.28 11.15 9.97
N LEU A 101 15.04 12.05 9.03
CA LEU A 101 15.19 13.50 9.23
C LEU A 101 14.28 14.03 10.34
N ILE A 102 13.05 13.50 10.48
CA ILE A 102 12.16 13.83 11.59
C ILE A 102 12.80 13.47 12.93
N LEU A 103 13.32 12.25 13.06
CA LEU A 103 13.99 11.83 14.31
C LEU A 103 15.26 12.64 14.57
N CYS A 104 16.11 12.85 13.56
CA CYS A 104 17.33 13.64 13.71
C CYS A 104 17.05 15.08 14.16
N ASN A 105 15.92 15.65 13.73
CA ASN A 105 15.52 17.00 14.13
C ASN A 105 14.92 17.03 15.55
N ALA A 106 14.25 15.95 15.96
CA ALA A 106 13.64 15.86 17.30
C ALA A 106 14.63 15.46 18.41
N ILE A 107 15.63 14.63 18.11
CA ILE A 107 16.60 14.14 19.11
C ILE A 107 17.28 15.25 19.90
N PRO A 108 17.78 16.35 19.31
CA PRO A 108 18.43 17.42 20.08
C PRO A 108 17.49 18.06 21.11
N ASP A 109 16.21 18.22 20.77
CA ASP A 109 15.23 18.80 21.69
C ASP A 109 14.96 17.83 22.86
N TYR A 110 14.88 16.52 22.59
CA TYR A 110 14.73 15.52 23.64
C TYR A 110 15.98 15.40 24.53
N ILE A 111 17.20 15.51 23.97
CA ILE A 111 18.42 15.49 24.77
C ILE A 111 18.43 16.69 25.74
N ARG A 112 18.03 17.87 25.28
CA ARG A 112 17.93 19.07 26.15
C ARG A 112 16.91 18.89 27.29
N MET A 113 15.83 18.12 27.08
CA MET A 113 14.86 17.82 28.12
C MET A 113 15.42 16.97 29.27
N PHE A 114 16.51 16.22 29.03
CA PHE A 114 17.22 15.46 30.04
C PHE A 114 18.31 16.26 30.76
N ASP A 115 18.57 17.49 30.31
CA ASP A 115 19.57 18.35 30.94
C ASP A 115 19.01 18.92 32.25
N ALA A 116 19.80 18.87 33.32
CA ALA A 116 19.37 19.24 34.68
C ALA A 116 18.85 20.68 34.78
N ASP A 117 19.38 21.59 33.97
CA ASP A 117 18.94 23.00 33.93
C ASP A 117 17.56 23.20 33.30
N TYR A 118 17.11 22.28 32.46
CA TYR A 118 15.77 22.32 31.85
C TYR A 118 14.66 21.83 32.79
N ASN A 119 15.01 20.99 33.78
CA ASN A 119 14.08 20.40 34.75
C ASN A 119 13.52 21.43 35.76
N HIS A 120 14.06 22.65 35.80
CA HIS A 120 13.51 23.74 36.61
C HIS A 120 12.30 24.44 36.01
N LEU A 121 11.93 24.12 34.75
CA LEU A 121 10.73 24.63 34.10
C LEU A 121 9.57 23.63 34.31
N PRO A 122 8.54 23.95 35.08
CA PRO A 122 7.48 22.99 35.44
C PRO A 122 6.61 22.52 34.26
N ALA A 123 6.87 23.02 33.05
CA ALA A 123 6.07 22.74 31.87
C ALA A 123 6.63 21.64 30.94
N TYR A 124 7.85 21.16 31.15
CA TYR A 124 8.50 20.21 30.24
C TYR A 124 8.97 18.95 30.99
N GLN A 125 8.05 18.08 31.33
CA GLN A 125 8.38 16.73 31.72
C GLN A 125 8.24 15.80 30.51
N PHE A 126 9.29 14.97 30.26
CA PHE A 126 9.24 13.92 29.26
C PHE A 126 8.07 12.96 29.58
N GLY A 127 7.08 12.94 28.74
CA GLY A 127 5.83 12.23 28.97
C GLY A 127 5.59 11.08 28.00
N LEU A 128 4.40 10.51 28.08
CA LEU A 128 3.96 9.43 27.17
C LEU A 128 3.88 9.86 25.73
N SER A 129 3.61 11.13 25.48
CA SER A 129 3.50 11.74 24.14
C SER A 129 4.83 11.73 23.40
N GLU A 130 5.94 12.06 24.06
CA GLU A 130 7.27 12.06 23.49
C GLU A 130 7.74 10.65 23.15
N VAL A 131 7.50 9.70 24.05
CA VAL A 131 7.77 8.27 23.81
C VAL A 131 6.96 7.77 22.62
N ALA A 132 5.67 8.07 22.56
CA ALA A 132 4.79 7.68 21.45
C ALA A 132 5.26 8.24 20.12
N PHE A 133 5.69 9.51 20.09
CA PHE A 133 6.26 10.15 18.93
C PHE A 133 7.53 9.43 18.43
N LEU A 134 8.47 9.13 19.32
CA LEU A 134 9.71 8.43 18.96
C LEU A 134 9.43 7.02 18.44
N VAL A 135 8.57 6.27 19.13
CA VAL A 135 8.19 4.91 18.72
C VAL A 135 7.50 4.94 17.36
N LYS A 136 6.52 5.83 17.15
CA LYS A 136 5.82 5.97 15.87
C LYS A 136 6.80 6.19 14.71
N ASN A 137 7.68 7.19 14.83
CA ASN A 137 8.60 7.52 13.75
C ASN A 137 9.63 6.41 13.51
N SER A 138 10.12 5.73 14.56
CA SER A 138 11.00 4.57 14.45
C SER A 138 10.32 3.40 13.72
N VAL A 139 9.08 3.09 14.07
CA VAL A 139 8.29 2.05 13.39
C VAL A 139 8.09 2.40 11.92
N MET A 140 7.82 3.67 11.59
CA MET A 140 7.66 4.11 10.20
C MET A 140 8.95 3.95 9.38
N ILE A 141 10.12 4.18 9.96
CA ILE A 141 11.41 3.91 9.31
C ILE A 141 11.54 2.41 8.99
N VAL A 142 11.28 1.55 9.97
CA VAL A 142 11.36 0.09 9.80
C VAL A 142 10.41 -0.38 8.69
N LEU A 143 9.17 0.11 8.68
CA LEU A 143 8.17 -0.24 7.65
C LEU A 143 8.57 0.27 6.26
N ALA A 144 9.14 1.48 6.16
CA ALA A 144 9.61 2.02 4.90
C ALA A 144 10.81 1.23 4.36
N VAL A 145 11.79 0.88 5.20
CA VAL A 145 12.93 0.03 4.84
C VAL A 145 12.45 -1.38 4.43
N LEU A 146 11.50 -1.95 5.16
CA LEU A 146 10.86 -3.21 4.76
C LEU A 146 10.21 -3.10 3.37
N GLY A 147 9.52 -2.00 3.11
CA GLY A 147 8.95 -1.68 1.80
C GLY A 147 10.01 -1.64 0.69
N VAL A 148 11.16 -1.00 0.93
CA VAL A 148 12.32 -1.01 0.02
C VAL A 148 12.79 -2.44 -0.26
N VAL A 149 13.08 -3.22 0.78
CA VAL A 149 13.62 -4.58 0.64
C VAL A 149 12.63 -5.50 -0.10
N LEU A 150 11.35 -5.44 0.24
CA LEU A 150 10.31 -6.26 -0.39
C LEU A 150 10.06 -5.84 -1.84
N SER A 151 10.14 -4.53 -2.15
CA SER A 151 10.04 -4.01 -3.51
C SER A 151 11.21 -4.50 -4.37
N MET A 152 12.45 -4.40 -3.87
CA MET A 152 13.64 -4.91 -4.57
C MET A 152 13.56 -6.41 -4.84
N ARG A 153 13.01 -7.19 -3.89
CA ARG A 153 12.84 -8.64 -4.02
C ARG A 153 11.59 -9.06 -4.79
N ASN A 154 10.79 -8.15 -5.30
CA ASN A 154 9.50 -8.42 -5.94
C ASN A 154 8.51 -9.24 -5.07
N LYS A 155 8.64 -9.15 -3.75
CA LYS A 155 7.80 -9.87 -2.78
C LYS A 155 6.71 -9.02 -2.15
N LEU A 156 6.55 -7.79 -2.59
CA LEU A 156 5.54 -6.87 -2.06
C LEU A 156 4.15 -7.30 -2.55
N ASN A 157 3.33 -7.81 -1.65
CA ASN A 157 1.94 -8.15 -1.95
C ASN A 157 0.99 -7.03 -1.50
N SER A 158 -0.25 -7.03 -2.03
CA SER A 158 -1.22 -5.98 -1.76
C SER A 158 -1.60 -5.86 -0.29
N ARG A 159 -1.74 -6.97 0.43
CA ARG A 159 -2.10 -6.95 1.86
C ARG A 159 -1.00 -6.26 2.69
N LEU A 160 0.27 -6.59 2.42
CA LEU A 160 1.40 -5.91 3.08
C LEU A 160 1.43 -4.41 2.76
N VAL A 161 1.19 -4.03 1.49
CA VAL A 161 1.05 -2.62 1.13
C VAL A 161 -0.05 -1.96 1.94
N GLY A 162 -1.23 -2.59 2.07
CA GLY A 162 -2.34 -2.07 2.87
C GLY A 162 -1.95 -1.82 4.32
N TRP A 163 -1.26 -2.76 4.96
CA TRP A 163 -0.78 -2.60 6.33
C TRP A 163 0.27 -1.50 6.46
N ILE A 164 1.26 -1.43 5.56
CA ILE A 164 2.29 -0.38 5.59
C ILE A 164 1.65 1.00 5.38
N MET A 165 0.69 1.13 4.46
CA MET A 165 0.04 2.40 4.17
C MET A 165 -0.96 2.82 5.27
N SER A 166 -1.56 1.91 6.01
CA SER A 166 -2.46 2.20 7.13
C SER A 166 -1.72 2.50 8.44
N ALA A 167 -0.47 2.03 8.58
CA ALA A 167 0.32 2.17 9.81
C ALA A 167 0.42 3.62 10.33
N PRO A 168 0.70 4.65 9.51
CA PRO A 168 0.80 6.02 10.01
C PRO A 168 -0.50 6.52 10.64
N TYR A 169 -1.66 6.08 10.15
CA TYR A 169 -2.96 6.46 10.69
C TYR A 169 -3.27 5.73 12.00
N ILE A 170 -2.95 4.44 12.07
CA ILE A 170 -3.11 3.64 13.30
C ILE A 170 -2.20 4.19 14.40
N LEU A 171 -0.94 4.42 14.07
CA LEU A 171 0.05 4.94 15.03
C LEU A 171 -0.29 6.38 15.47
N ALA A 172 -0.83 7.21 14.57
CA ALA A 172 -1.32 8.54 14.93
C ALA A 172 -2.52 8.49 15.89
N ALA A 173 -3.43 7.54 15.71
CA ALA A 173 -4.55 7.35 16.62
C ALA A 173 -4.07 6.88 18.01
N ILE A 174 -3.07 5.99 18.06
CA ILE A 174 -2.46 5.54 19.34
C ILE A 174 -1.75 6.71 20.03
N GLU A 175 -0.91 7.46 19.31
CA GLU A 175 -0.23 8.65 19.82
C GLU A 175 -1.25 9.66 20.39
N PHE A 176 -2.35 9.86 19.70
CA PHE A 176 -3.42 10.74 20.15
C PHE A 176 -4.04 10.25 21.46
N ILE A 177 -4.35 8.96 21.60
CA ILE A 177 -4.86 8.39 22.86
C ILE A 177 -3.88 8.61 24.01
N LEU A 178 -2.58 8.36 23.78
CA LEU A 178 -1.55 8.54 24.81
C LEU A 178 -1.41 10.01 25.23
N ASN A 179 -1.45 10.93 24.27
CA ASN A 179 -1.53 12.36 24.56
C ASN A 179 -2.72 12.73 25.43
N MET A 180 -3.85 12.09 25.16
CA MET A 180 -5.09 12.31 25.89
C MET A 180 -5.00 11.86 27.34
N VAL A 181 -4.49 10.66 27.54
CA VAL A 181 -4.28 10.12 28.89
C VAL A 181 -3.34 11.05 29.67
N GLU A 182 -2.26 11.49 29.04
CA GLU A 182 -1.30 12.40 29.67
C GLU A 182 -1.93 13.75 30.06
N MET A 183 -2.70 14.34 29.14
CA MET A 183 -3.39 15.62 29.41
C MET A 183 -4.46 15.48 30.48
N SER A 184 -5.20 14.36 30.49
CA SER A 184 -6.18 14.06 31.54
C SER A 184 -5.53 13.98 32.94
N ILE A 185 -4.37 13.36 33.03
CA ILE A 185 -3.61 13.27 34.28
C ILE A 185 -3.15 14.67 34.73
N LYS A 186 -2.60 15.49 33.77
CA LYS A 186 -2.09 16.84 34.07
C LYS A 186 -3.18 17.85 34.42
N GLN A 187 -4.40 17.70 33.88
CA GLN A 187 -5.52 18.64 34.06
C GLN A 187 -6.59 18.19 35.05
N ASN A 188 -6.32 17.19 35.91
CA ASN A 188 -7.28 16.66 36.86
C ASN A 188 -8.67 16.28 36.27
N GLY A 189 -8.68 15.78 35.04
CA GLY A 189 -9.90 15.28 34.39
C GLY A 189 -10.77 16.35 33.71
N ASN A 190 -10.38 17.61 33.73
CA ASN A 190 -11.10 18.68 33.02
C ASN A 190 -10.71 18.71 31.56
N MET A 191 -11.51 18.06 30.72
CA MET A 191 -11.22 17.92 29.29
C MET A 191 -12.40 18.33 28.41
N ASP A 192 -12.12 19.14 27.41
CA ASP A 192 -13.08 19.50 26.38
C ASP A 192 -13.11 18.44 25.26
N ILE A 193 -14.18 17.66 25.20
CA ILE A 193 -14.28 16.43 24.37
C ILE A 193 -14.62 16.76 22.92
N TRP A 194 -15.08 17.95 22.59
CA TRP A 194 -15.69 18.27 21.28
C TRP A 194 -14.73 18.34 20.08
N GLY A 195 -13.46 18.69 20.29
CA GLY A 195 -12.46 18.74 19.20
C GLY A 195 -11.81 17.40 18.82
N TRP A 196 -12.19 16.30 19.45
CA TRP A 196 -11.42 15.05 19.53
C TRP A 196 -11.88 13.99 18.54
N GLY A 197 -13.14 14.03 18.14
CA GLY A 197 -13.68 13.07 17.18
C GLY A 197 -12.96 13.09 15.85
N GLU A 198 -12.61 14.27 15.34
CA GLU A 198 -11.88 14.40 14.07
C GLU A 198 -10.46 13.84 14.16
N ALA A 199 -9.73 14.11 15.24
CA ALA A 199 -8.35 13.69 15.39
C ALA A 199 -8.18 12.18 15.63
N PHE A 200 -9.22 11.48 16.11
CA PHE A 200 -9.20 10.05 16.40
C PHE A 200 -9.98 9.23 15.37
N VAL A 201 -11.23 9.62 15.08
CA VAL A 201 -12.13 8.84 14.21
C VAL A 201 -11.67 8.86 12.75
N VAL A 202 -11.24 10.02 12.25
CA VAL A 202 -10.83 10.16 10.85
C VAL A 202 -9.61 9.29 10.50
N PRO A 203 -8.52 9.28 11.29
CA PRO A 203 -7.40 8.36 11.02
C PRO A 203 -7.80 6.88 11.02
N ILE A 204 -8.65 6.46 11.97
CA ILE A 204 -9.10 5.07 12.02
C ILE A 204 -9.93 4.70 10.78
N LEU A 205 -10.84 5.57 10.36
CA LEU A 205 -11.61 5.36 9.13
C LEU A 205 -10.71 5.27 7.90
N PHE A 206 -9.70 6.13 7.80
CA PHE A 206 -8.72 6.08 6.70
C PHE A 206 -7.93 4.77 6.72
N ALA A 207 -7.44 4.35 7.89
CA ALA A 207 -6.75 3.07 8.03
C ALA A 207 -7.62 1.90 7.59
N ALA A 208 -8.88 1.85 8.04
CA ALA A 208 -9.83 0.81 7.65
C ALA A 208 -10.08 0.80 6.14
N CYS A 209 -10.36 1.95 5.53
CA CYS A 209 -10.56 2.06 4.08
C CYS A 209 -9.34 1.59 3.28
N ILE A 210 -8.12 1.94 3.72
CA ILE A 210 -6.87 1.54 3.07
C ILE A 210 -6.69 0.02 3.16
N ILE A 211 -6.85 -0.56 4.36
CA ILE A 211 -6.73 -2.01 4.57
C ILE A 211 -7.75 -2.76 3.71
N ILE A 212 -9.01 -2.34 3.71
CA ILE A 212 -10.07 -2.95 2.91
C ILE A 212 -9.73 -2.88 1.42
N PHE A 213 -9.32 -1.70 0.91
CA PHE A 213 -8.95 -1.54 -0.49
C PHE A 213 -7.84 -2.48 -0.95
N PHE A 214 -6.76 -2.60 -0.17
CA PHE A 214 -5.62 -3.43 -0.51
C PHE A 214 -5.81 -4.92 -0.19
N SER A 215 -6.73 -5.28 0.71
CA SER A 215 -7.02 -6.68 1.10
C SER A 215 -8.05 -7.36 0.21
N LEU A 216 -9.02 -6.61 -0.33
CA LEU A 216 -10.06 -7.17 -1.21
C LEU A 216 -9.47 -7.52 -2.58
N LYS A 217 -9.65 -8.77 -2.98
CA LYS A 217 -9.26 -9.24 -4.32
C LYS A 217 -10.21 -8.74 -5.40
N GLU A 218 -11.48 -8.56 -5.06
CA GLU A 218 -12.52 -8.13 -6.01
C GLU A 218 -12.50 -6.60 -6.20
N ARG A 219 -12.88 -6.16 -7.40
CA ARG A 219 -12.94 -4.73 -7.80
C ARG A 219 -14.17 -4.01 -7.21
N ARG A 220 -14.60 -4.36 -5.99
CA ARG A 220 -15.80 -3.75 -5.38
C ARG A 220 -15.58 -2.31 -4.94
N ILE A 221 -14.36 -1.95 -4.58
CA ILE A 221 -14.02 -0.59 -4.16
C ILE A 221 -13.17 0.04 -5.26
N PRO A 222 -13.68 1.10 -5.92
CA PRO A 222 -12.93 1.79 -6.94
C PRO A 222 -11.71 2.50 -6.33
N TYR A 223 -10.59 2.56 -7.05
CA TYR A 223 -9.36 3.23 -6.59
C TYR A 223 -9.57 4.73 -6.29
N ILE A 224 -10.67 5.31 -6.77
CA ILE A 224 -11.05 6.70 -6.48
C ILE A 224 -11.21 6.96 -4.98
N VAL A 225 -11.57 5.94 -4.18
CA VAL A 225 -11.66 6.07 -2.71
C VAL A 225 -10.30 6.43 -2.11
N ILE A 226 -9.22 5.81 -2.60
CA ILE A 226 -7.87 6.15 -2.14
C ILE A 226 -7.49 7.58 -2.56
N TRP A 227 -7.89 8.02 -3.76
CA TRP A 227 -7.66 9.41 -4.18
C TRP A 227 -8.44 10.40 -3.33
N ILE A 228 -9.67 10.07 -2.91
CA ILE A 228 -10.44 10.90 -1.97
C ILE A 228 -9.69 11.02 -0.64
N ILE A 229 -9.15 9.91 -0.10
CA ILE A 229 -8.33 9.91 1.11
C ILE A 229 -7.07 10.75 0.91
N CYS A 230 -6.38 10.61 -0.24
CA CYS A 230 -5.21 11.43 -0.58
C CYS A 230 -5.55 12.92 -0.63
N LEU A 231 -6.66 13.30 -1.25
CA LEU A 231 -7.11 14.68 -1.35
C LEU A 231 -7.52 15.25 0.01
N ALA A 232 -8.25 14.48 0.83
CA ALA A 232 -8.61 14.89 2.19
C ALA A 232 -7.35 15.10 3.05
N HIS A 233 -6.36 14.22 2.92
CA HIS A 233 -5.09 14.35 3.63
C HIS A 233 -4.28 15.55 3.12
N LEU A 234 -4.24 15.78 1.81
CA LEU A 234 -3.60 16.96 1.23
C LEU A 234 -4.26 18.26 1.72
N TYR A 235 -5.59 18.30 1.75
CA TYR A 235 -6.33 19.44 2.32
C TYR A 235 -5.92 19.68 3.77
N TYR A 236 -5.80 18.63 4.57
CA TYR A 236 -5.35 18.74 5.96
C TYR A 236 -3.92 19.28 6.06
N VAL A 237 -3.00 18.81 5.21
CA VAL A 237 -1.62 19.31 5.15
C VAL A 237 -1.59 20.79 4.77
N VAL A 238 -2.38 21.22 3.80
CA VAL A 238 -2.45 22.63 3.37
C VAL A 238 -3.07 23.49 4.48
N ARG A 239 -4.20 23.09 5.04
CA ARG A 239 -4.91 23.87 6.07
C ARG A 239 -4.07 24.07 7.32
N TYR A 240 -3.46 23.00 7.82
CA TYR A 240 -2.73 23.02 9.08
C TYR A 240 -1.21 23.22 8.90
N GLY A 241 -0.62 22.70 7.83
CA GLY A 241 0.81 22.84 7.54
C GLY A 241 1.16 24.25 7.07
N VAL A 242 0.50 24.75 6.04
CA VAL A 242 0.78 26.07 5.47
C VAL A 242 0.40 27.17 6.45
N TRP A 243 -0.77 27.07 7.08
CA TRP A 243 -1.21 28.02 8.09
C TRP A 243 -0.24 28.09 9.28
N THR A 244 0.23 26.96 9.76
CA THR A 244 1.19 26.93 10.86
C THR A 244 2.57 27.45 10.47
N ILE A 245 3.01 27.26 9.21
CA ILE A 245 4.25 27.86 8.70
C ILE A 245 4.12 29.38 8.64
N ILE A 246 3.01 29.90 8.12
CA ILE A 246 2.74 31.34 8.04
C ILE A 246 2.65 31.96 9.44
N ALA A 247 1.91 31.32 10.35
CA ALA A 247 1.75 31.80 11.73
C ALA A 247 3.03 31.69 12.58
N SER A 248 3.98 30.81 12.19
CA SER A 248 5.22 30.55 12.96
C SER A 248 6.41 31.40 12.53
N GLN A 249 6.24 32.43 11.70
CA GLN A 249 7.35 33.36 11.40
C GLN A 249 7.99 34.00 12.68
N LEU A 250 7.36 33.79 13.82
CA LEU A 250 7.79 34.27 15.13
C LEU A 250 8.56 33.21 15.96
N TYR A 251 8.71 31.94 15.53
CA TYR A 251 9.33 30.89 16.34
C TYR A 251 10.22 29.94 15.54
N SER A 252 11.33 29.50 16.13
CA SER A 252 12.38 28.63 15.56
C SER A 252 11.96 27.22 15.10
N ALA A 253 10.67 26.86 15.18
CA ALA A 253 10.15 25.54 14.89
C ALA A 253 9.65 25.33 13.44
N TRP A 254 9.95 26.23 12.51
CA TRP A 254 9.48 26.12 11.13
C TRP A 254 10.10 24.93 10.37
N SER A 255 11.36 24.59 10.65
CA SER A 255 12.05 23.44 10.02
C SER A 255 11.37 22.11 10.35
N THR A 256 11.03 21.89 11.62
CA THR A 256 10.35 20.68 12.08
C THR A 256 8.98 20.52 11.39
N ARG A 257 8.20 21.60 11.30
CA ARG A 257 6.88 21.59 10.66
C ARG A 257 6.97 21.35 9.16
N LEU A 258 7.98 21.92 8.50
CA LEU A 258 8.25 21.69 7.09
C LEU A 258 8.55 20.21 6.82
N ILE A 259 9.44 19.58 7.61
CA ILE A 259 9.80 18.17 7.45
C ILE A 259 8.59 17.28 7.68
N HIS A 260 7.75 17.56 8.67
CA HIS A 260 6.50 16.80 8.87
C HIS A 260 5.50 16.94 7.72
N SER A 261 5.39 18.14 7.14
CA SER A 261 4.53 18.36 5.96
C SER A 261 5.07 17.61 4.75
N LEU A 262 6.39 17.61 4.54
CA LEU A 262 7.05 16.83 3.49
C LEU A 262 6.81 15.32 3.68
N ALA A 263 6.93 14.80 4.90
CA ALA A 263 6.65 13.40 5.19
C ALA A 263 5.23 12.99 4.77
N ARG A 264 4.25 13.82 5.11
CA ARG A 264 2.84 13.59 4.74
C ARG A 264 2.64 13.61 3.23
N ILE A 265 3.25 14.58 2.52
CA ILE A 265 3.18 14.66 1.05
C ILE A 265 3.81 13.42 0.41
N CYS A 266 4.98 12.99 0.89
CA CYS A 266 5.64 11.78 0.40
C CYS A 266 4.78 10.52 0.62
N MET A 267 4.12 10.41 1.78
CA MET A 267 3.20 9.30 2.07
C MET A 267 1.97 9.33 1.16
N ILE A 268 1.40 10.51 0.89
CA ILE A 268 0.28 10.67 -0.05
C ILE A 268 0.71 10.22 -1.44
N GLY A 269 1.87 10.66 -1.92
CA GLY A 269 2.42 10.27 -3.21
C GLY A 269 2.64 8.76 -3.33
N LEU A 270 3.23 8.15 -2.30
CA LEU A 270 3.45 6.71 -2.25
C LEU A 270 2.12 5.93 -2.24
N MET A 271 1.14 6.36 -1.44
CA MET A 271 -0.18 5.72 -1.36
C MET A 271 -0.94 5.81 -2.69
N GLY A 272 -0.96 6.98 -3.33
CA GLY A 272 -1.59 7.17 -4.64
C GLY A 272 -0.93 6.31 -5.72
N TYR A 273 0.41 6.24 -5.73
CA TYR A 273 1.15 5.39 -6.65
C TYR A 273 0.85 3.90 -6.42
N GLN A 274 0.82 3.44 -5.18
CA GLN A 274 0.48 2.06 -4.84
C GLN A 274 -0.94 1.71 -5.27
N ALA A 275 -1.90 2.61 -5.05
CA ALA A 275 -3.28 2.42 -5.51
C ALA A 275 -3.37 2.30 -7.03
N TYR A 276 -2.64 3.15 -7.78
CA TYR A 276 -2.55 3.09 -9.24
C TYR A 276 -1.97 1.76 -9.72
N VAL A 277 -0.83 1.34 -9.17
CA VAL A 277 -0.18 0.07 -9.53
C VAL A 277 -1.11 -1.12 -9.25
N TRP A 278 -1.80 -1.09 -8.12
CA TRP A 278 -2.72 -2.15 -7.74
C TRP A 278 -3.97 -2.19 -8.62
N ASP A 279 -4.57 -1.04 -8.95
CA ASP A 279 -5.70 -0.97 -9.88
C ASP A 279 -5.31 -1.49 -11.27
N LYS A 280 -4.11 -1.12 -11.76
CA LYS A 280 -3.58 -1.64 -13.02
C LYS A 280 -3.40 -3.15 -12.98
N LYS A 281 -2.86 -3.71 -11.90
CA LYS A 281 -2.72 -5.17 -11.72
C LYS A 281 -4.09 -5.85 -11.68
N LYS A 282 -5.09 -5.26 -11.00
CA LYS A 282 -6.47 -5.78 -10.99
C LYS A 282 -7.08 -5.76 -12.40
N LYS A 283 -6.94 -4.67 -13.14
CA LYS A 283 -7.46 -4.56 -14.54
C LYS A 283 -6.86 -5.63 -15.45
N ILE A 284 -5.57 -5.93 -15.30
CA ILE A 284 -4.90 -6.99 -16.08
C ILE A 284 -5.42 -8.37 -15.65
N ALA A 285 -5.59 -8.60 -14.35
CA ALA A 285 -6.04 -9.88 -13.81
C ALA A 285 -7.51 -10.20 -14.11
N TYR A 286 -8.36 -9.18 -14.23
CA TYR A 286 -9.80 -9.33 -14.48
C TYR A 286 -10.20 -8.94 -15.88
N LYS A 287 -9.23 -8.69 -16.81
CA LYS A 287 -9.44 -8.21 -18.17
C LYS A 287 -10.93 -8.17 -18.57
N GLU A 288 -11.52 -7.02 -18.33
CA GLU A 288 -12.80 -6.64 -18.93
C GLU A 288 -12.60 -6.29 -20.38
#